data_4487efd3925ea518eec72d2f277d0973
#
_entry.id   4487efd3925ea518eec72d2f277d0973
#
_cell.length_a   1.000
_cell.length_b   1.000
_cell.length_c   1.000
_cell.angle_alpha   90.00
_cell.angle_beta   90.00
_cell.angle_gamma   90.00
#
_symmetry.space_group_name_H-M   'P 1'
#
loop_
_entity.id
_entity.type
_entity.pdbx_description
1 polymer ?
#
loop_
_entity_poly.entity_id
_entity_poly.type
_entity_poly.pdbx_seq_one_letter_code
_entity_poly.pdbx_strand_id
1 'polypeptide(L)'
;MSDNDHIDAQWLHAAPPPSRRRGRGCALSLLVLILVLAGVLFYPRLQAWFTPVPAVQIQVESSVLPDTAPNCTANPRTAAVLRLAMRDQTDAAVYDCDAATLEACMAELLDDPELWVRSYQYTVHGGLNAHITVTFDWVYPDDSPARRAQLARTADGLLAAAPAGDYERALYLYDWLLTHVRYVARETYDQTAYAAVCEGEAVCGGIADAYVYLLERGGIPARVITGTSRSADGASAAV
;
A
#
# COMPACT_ATOMS: atom_id res chain seq x y z
N MET A 1 46.22 -36.49 -95.31
CA MET A 1 45.32 -37.52 -94.80
C MET A 1 45.24 -37.30 -93.33
N SER A 2 44.26 -36.53 -92.93
CA SER A 2 42.96 -36.90 -92.47
C SER A 2 42.98 -37.67 -91.19
N ASP A 3 42.65 -37.12 -90.10
CA ASP A 3 41.32 -37.21 -89.56
C ASP A 3 41.16 -36.21 -88.37
N ASN A 4 40.05 -35.56 -88.45
CA ASN A 4 39.54 -34.73 -87.36
C ASN A 4 38.93 -35.61 -86.29
N ASP A 5 39.38 -35.49 -85.10
CA ASP A 5 38.57 -35.94 -84.02
C ASP A 5 37.91 -34.74 -83.33
N HIS A 6 36.66 -34.65 -83.59
CA HIS A 6 35.65 -33.81 -82.99
C HIS A 6 35.44 -34.31 -81.56
N ILE A 7 36.00 -33.68 -80.54
CA ILE A 7 35.64 -33.95 -79.19
C ILE A 7 34.53 -33.00 -78.82
N ASP A 8 33.32 -33.57 -78.73
CA ASP A 8 32.08 -32.92 -78.33
C ASP A 8 32.24 -32.36 -76.88
N ALA A 9 32.19 -31.04 -76.80
CA ALA A 9 32.20 -30.27 -75.53
C ALA A 9 30.81 -30.32 -74.84
N GLN A 10 30.34 -31.50 -74.47
CA GLN A 10 29.03 -31.72 -73.81
C GLN A 10 29.05 -31.77 -72.27
N TRP A 11 30.20 -31.43 -71.64
CA TRP A 11 30.34 -31.56 -70.19
C TRP A 11 30.36 -30.24 -69.40
N LEU A 12 29.92 -29.11 -69.99
CA LEU A 12 29.98 -27.83 -69.34
C LEU A 12 28.66 -27.28 -68.79
N HIS A 13 27.68 -28.14 -68.57
CA HIS A 13 26.49 -27.75 -67.84
C HIS A 13 26.34 -28.48 -66.53
N ALA A 14 27.32 -28.32 -65.62
CA ALA A 14 27.17 -28.64 -64.24
C ALA A 14 26.16 -27.64 -63.61
N ALA A 15 25.00 -28.16 -63.20
CA ALA A 15 23.99 -27.37 -62.50
C ALA A 15 24.61 -26.71 -61.24
N PRO A 16 24.30 -25.45 -60.97
CA PRO A 16 24.80 -24.82 -59.73
C PRO A 16 24.30 -25.56 -58.49
N PRO A 17 25.11 -25.67 -57.43
CA PRO A 17 24.70 -26.34 -56.20
C PRO A 17 23.50 -25.61 -55.59
N PRO A 18 22.56 -26.37 -54.98
CA PRO A 18 21.38 -25.75 -54.34
C PRO A 18 21.84 -24.75 -53.28
N SER A 19 21.40 -23.52 -53.44
CA SER A 19 21.63 -22.49 -52.43
C SER A 19 21.01 -22.92 -51.11
N ARG A 20 21.85 -23.26 -50.13
CA ARG A 20 21.42 -23.44 -48.73
C ARG A 20 20.75 -22.13 -48.29
N ARG A 21 19.43 -22.10 -48.33
CA ARG A 21 18.63 -21.10 -47.60
C ARG A 21 18.91 -21.30 -46.12
N ARG A 22 19.99 -20.70 -45.62
CA ARG A 22 20.27 -20.60 -44.20
C ARG A 22 19.18 -19.81 -43.51
N GLY A 23 18.27 -20.51 -42.89
CA GLY A 23 17.88 -20.28 -41.52
C GLY A 23 17.33 -18.89 -41.11
N ARG A 24 16.53 -18.19 -41.92
CA ARG A 24 15.72 -17.07 -41.42
C ARG A 24 14.61 -17.53 -40.46
N GLY A 25 14.19 -18.79 -40.56
CA GLY A 25 13.21 -19.40 -39.66
C GLY A 25 13.75 -19.68 -38.26
N CYS A 26 15.02 -20.12 -38.14
CA CYS A 26 15.63 -20.46 -36.87
C CYS A 26 15.87 -19.22 -35.97
N ALA A 27 16.27 -18.09 -36.57
CA ALA A 27 16.47 -16.83 -35.83
C ALA A 27 15.14 -16.27 -35.31
N LEU A 28 14.08 -16.35 -36.12
CA LEU A 28 12.75 -15.89 -35.72
C LEU A 28 12.16 -16.76 -34.59
N SER A 29 12.32 -18.08 -34.67
CA SER A 29 11.89 -19.02 -33.63
C SER A 29 12.64 -18.82 -32.32
N LEU A 30 13.93 -18.50 -32.39
CA LEU A 30 14.76 -18.25 -31.21
C LEU A 30 14.38 -16.92 -30.56
N LEU A 31 14.05 -15.92 -31.34
CA LEU A 31 13.58 -14.61 -30.86
C LEU A 31 12.21 -14.70 -30.20
N VAL A 32 11.28 -15.48 -30.78
CA VAL A 32 9.97 -15.76 -30.15
C VAL A 32 10.15 -16.54 -28.85
N LEU A 33 11.04 -17.52 -28.81
CA LEU A 33 11.32 -18.29 -27.59
C LEU A 33 11.90 -17.40 -26.48
N ILE A 34 12.81 -16.48 -26.81
CA ILE A 34 13.37 -15.52 -25.87
C ILE A 34 12.29 -14.57 -25.36
N LEU A 35 11.41 -14.07 -26.22
CA LEU A 35 10.31 -13.20 -25.82
C LEU A 35 9.30 -13.92 -24.92
N VAL A 36 8.99 -15.18 -25.20
CA VAL A 36 8.12 -15.99 -24.35
C VAL A 36 8.79 -16.28 -23.01
N LEU A 37 10.08 -16.64 -22.99
CA LEU A 37 10.84 -16.85 -21.76
C LEU A 37 10.98 -15.56 -20.94
N ALA A 38 11.26 -14.45 -21.58
CA ALA A 38 11.25 -13.14 -20.93
C ALA A 38 9.87 -12.80 -20.37
N GLY A 39 8.80 -13.04 -21.14
CA GLY A 39 7.43 -12.87 -20.67
C GLY A 39 7.12 -13.72 -19.44
N VAL A 40 7.48 -14.99 -19.44
CA VAL A 40 7.26 -15.90 -18.29
C VAL A 40 8.09 -15.50 -17.08
N LEU A 41 9.33 -15.05 -17.27
CA LEU A 41 10.23 -14.62 -16.17
C LEU A 41 9.86 -13.25 -15.62
N PHE A 42 9.35 -12.34 -16.45
CA PHE A 42 8.93 -10.99 -16.03
C PHE A 42 7.47 -10.93 -15.60
N TYR A 43 6.63 -11.90 -16.01
CA TYR A 43 5.21 -11.93 -15.66
C TYR A 43 4.95 -11.87 -14.16
N PRO A 44 5.63 -12.66 -13.29
CA PRO A 44 5.43 -12.54 -11.84
C PRO A 44 5.91 -11.20 -11.27
N ARG A 45 6.92 -10.56 -11.87
CA ARG A 45 7.35 -9.22 -11.46
C ARG A 45 6.39 -8.12 -11.93
N LEU A 46 5.82 -8.27 -13.11
CA LEU A 46 4.75 -7.38 -13.59
C LEU A 46 3.47 -7.57 -12.77
N GLN A 47 3.11 -8.80 -12.40
CA GLN A 47 1.99 -9.02 -11.49
C GLN A 47 2.21 -8.40 -10.11
N ALA A 48 3.44 -8.42 -9.58
CA ALA A 48 3.75 -7.76 -8.32
C ALA A 48 3.58 -6.23 -8.38
N TRP A 49 3.63 -5.63 -9.56
CA TRP A 49 3.35 -4.20 -9.77
C TRP A 49 1.85 -3.88 -9.90
N PHE A 50 1.04 -4.87 -10.28
CA PHE A 50 -0.40 -4.74 -10.49
C PHE A 50 -1.24 -5.51 -9.46
N THR A 51 -0.62 -6.36 -8.62
CA THR A 51 -1.32 -6.87 -7.44
C THR A 51 -1.45 -5.70 -6.47
N PRO A 52 -2.67 -5.27 -6.16
CA PRO A 52 -2.84 -4.38 -5.03
C PRO A 52 -2.15 -5.07 -3.85
N VAL A 53 -1.29 -4.34 -3.13
CA VAL A 53 -0.74 -4.79 -1.86
C VAL A 53 -1.94 -5.36 -1.10
N PRO A 54 -1.89 -6.61 -0.62
CA PRO A 54 -3.03 -7.17 0.06
C PRO A 54 -3.39 -6.17 1.16
N ALA A 55 -4.54 -5.51 0.99
CA ALA A 55 -5.12 -4.75 2.07
C ALA A 55 -5.04 -5.70 3.25
N VAL A 56 -4.45 -5.24 4.35
CA VAL A 56 -4.30 -6.02 5.57
C VAL A 56 -5.66 -6.65 5.80
N GLN A 57 -5.78 -7.93 5.47
CA GLN A 57 -6.99 -8.65 5.79
C GLN A 57 -6.92 -8.79 7.31
N ILE A 58 -7.52 -7.82 7.99
CA ILE A 58 -7.97 -8.04 9.34
C ILE A 58 -8.91 -9.23 9.19
N GLN A 59 -8.44 -10.43 9.55
CA GLN A 59 -9.34 -11.55 9.73
C GLN A 59 -10.11 -11.24 11.00
N VAL A 60 -11.05 -10.31 10.88
CA VAL A 60 -12.20 -10.28 11.75
C VAL A 60 -13.02 -11.47 11.29
N GLU A 61 -12.97 -12.57 12.02
CA GLU A 61 -14.04 -13.54 11.97
C GLU A 61 -15.31 -12.74 12.35
N SER A 62 -16.04 -12.32 11.33
CA SER A 62 -17.23 -11.50 11.46
C SER A 62 -18.30 -12.32 12.17
N SER A 63 -18.26 -12.33 13.47
CA SER A 63 -19.47 -12.54 14.25
C SER A 63 -20.30 -11.26 14.06
N VAL A 64 -21.46 -11.42 13.48
CA VAL A 64 -22.47 -10.39 13.24
C VAL A 64 -22.45 -9.39 14.40
N LEU A 65 -21.91 -8.19 14.17
CA LEU A 65 -21.97 -7.09 15.13
C LEU A 65 -23.44 -6.81 15.41
N PRO A 66 -23.91 -6.88 16.66
CA PRO A 66 -25.22 -6.44 17.00
C PRO A 66 -25.36 -4.95 16.66
N ASP A 67 -26.52 -4.53 16.16
CA ASP A 67 -26.87 -3.14 15.80
C ASP A 67 -26.62 -2.09 16.92
N THR A 68 -26.20 -2.55 18.09
CA THR A 68 -25.92 -1.76 19.29
C THR A 68 -24.51 -2.01 19.85
N ALA A 69 -23.52 -2.24 18.99
CA ALA A 69 -22.14 -2.39 19.47
C ALA A 69 -21.71 -1.13 20.24
N PRO A 70 -21.17 -1.29 21.49
CA PRO A 70 -20.66 -0.15 22.23
C PRO A 70 -19.50 0.46 21.47
N ASN A 71 -19.48 1.78 21.35
CA ASN A 71 -18.36 2.50 20.76
C ASN A 71 -17.25 2.79 21.80
N CYS A 72 -16.07 3.15 21.34
CA CYS A 72 -14.94 3.50 22.20
C CYS A 72 -15.25 4.64 23.16
N THR A 73 -16.10 5.59 22.76
CA THR A 73 -16.57 6.70 23.60
C THR A 73 -17.37 6.18 24.80
N ALA A 74 -18.05 5.03 24.66
CA ALA A 74 -18.76 4.38 25.75
C ALA A 74 -17.83 3.65 26.75
N ASN A 75 -16.59 3.35 26.37
CA ASN A 75 -15.59 2.72 27.24
C ASN A 75 -14.25 3.49 27.25
N PRO A 76 -14.22 4.67 27.88
CA PRO A 76 -13.03 5.55 27.86
C PRO A 76 -11.79 4.94 28.55
N ARG A 77 -11.97 3.97 29.44
CA ARG A 77 -10.84 3.28 30.08
C ARG A 77 -10.12 2.38 29.08
N THR A 78 -10.85 1.55 28.37
CA THR A 78 -10.28 0.68 27.32
C THR A 78 -9.60 1.52 26.27
N ALA A 79 -10.24 2.59 25.79
CA ALA A 79 -9.66 3.50 24.82
C ALA A 79 -8.34 4.12 25.31
N ALA A 80 -8.29 4.57 26.56
CA ALA A 80 -7.09 5.18 27.13
C ALA A 80 -5.93 4.18 27.24
N VAL A 81 -6.19 2.95 27.69
CA VAL A 81 -5.18 1.89 27.79
C VAL A 81 -4.63 1.53 26.42
N LEU A 82 -5.51 1.31 25.43
CA LEU A 82 -5.10 0.98 24.08
C LEU A 82 -4.30 2.11 23.44
N ARG A 83 -4.77 3.36 23.54
CA ARG A 83 -4.06 4.53 23.03
C ARG A 83 -2.67 4.69 23.63
N LEU A 84 -2.55 4.49 24.94
CA LEU A 84 -1.25 4.54 25.62
C LEU A 84 -0.31 3.44 25.12
N ALA A 85 -0.79 2.20 25.07
CA ALA A 85 -0.02 1.07 24.56
C ALA A 85 0.42 1.29 23.12
N MET A 86 -0.47 1.81 22.26
CA MET A 86 -0.13 2.14 20.87
C MET A 86 0.92 3.25 20.75
N ARG A 87 0.86 4.26 21.62
CA ARG A 87 1.87 5.34 21.63
C ARG A 87 3.22 4.87 22.13
N ASP A 88 3.22 4.01 23.14
CA ASP A 88 4.43 3.48 23.78
C ASP A 88 4.98 2.23 23.07
N GLN A 89 4.29 1.75 22.05
CA GLN A 89 4.62 0.55 21.28
C GLN A 89 4.77 -0.68 22.16
N THR A 90 3.80 -0.89 23.06
CA THR A 90 3.73 -2.04 23.96
C THR A 90 2.45 -2.83 23.75
N ASP A 91 2.45 -4.08 24.15
CA ASP A 91 1.22 -4.86 24.24
C ASP A 91 0.29 -4.28 25.30
N ALA A 92 -1.02 -4.49 25.12
CA ALA A 92 -2.03 -4.03 26.06
C ALA A 92 -2.72 -5.20 26.75
N ALA A 93 -3.09 -5.01 28.03
CA ALA A 93 -4.03 -5.86 28.73
C ALA A 93 -5.23 -5.01 29.15
N VAL A 94 -6.41 -5.34 28.67
CA VAL A 94 -7.65 -4.62 28.99
C VAL A 94 -8.57 -5.50 29.83
N TYR A 95 -9.07 -4.91 30.91
CA TYR A 95 -9.95 -5.55 31.88
C TYR A 95 -11.36 -4.94 31.74
N ASP A 96 -12.37 -5.67 32.17
CA ASP A 96 -13.76 -5.22 32.10
C ASP A 96 -14.19 -4.80 30.66
N CYS A 97 -13.69 -5.54 29.68
CA CYS A 97 -13.93 -5.30 28.27
C CYS A 97 -14.30 -6.61 27.59
N ASP A 98 -15.29 -6.61 26.73
CA ASP A 98 -15.59 -7.71 25.83
C ASP A 98 -14.99 -7.48 24.44
N ALA A 99 -15.02 -8.52 23.60
CA ALA A 99 -14.43 -8.45 22.27
C ALA A 99 -15.11 -7.38 21.39
N ALA A 100 -16.42 -7.20 21.50
CA ALA A 100 -17.15 -6.21 20.71
C ALA A 100 -16.77 -4.78 21.08
N THR A 101 -16.60 -4.51 22.38
CA THR A 101 -16.10 -3.22 22.90
C THR A 101 -14.66 -2.97 22.46
N LEU A 102 -13.80 -4.01 22.51
CA LEU A 102 -12.42 -3.90 22.02
C LEU A 102 -12.39 -3.53 20.53
N GLU A 103 -13.13 -4.25 19.70
CA GLU A 103 -13.16 -4.00 18.25
C GLU A 103 -13.69 -2.61 17.91
N ALA A 104 -14.73 -2.13 18.61
CA ALA A 104 -15.22 -0.77 18.45
C ALA A 104 -14.16 0.28 18.83
N CYS A 105 -13.45 0.08 19.95
CA CYS A 105 -12.36 0.96 20.35
C CYS A 105 -11.19 0.93 19.35
N MET A 106 -10.85 -0.25 18.84
CA MET A 106 -9.79 -0.39 17.83
C MET A 106 -10.16 0.32 16.54
N ALA A 107 -11.40 0.19 16.06
CA ALA A 107 -11.86 0.87 14.86
C ALA A 107 -11.72 2.39 14.97
N GLU A 108 -12.09 2.99 16.12
CA GLU A 108 -11.93 4.44 16.34
C GLU A 108 -10.46 4.86 16.50
N LEU A 109 -9.63 4.04 17.16
CA LEU A 109 -8.22 4.37 17.40
C LEU A 109 -7.35 4.21 16.15
N LEU A 110 -7.68 3.29 15.25
CA LEU A 110 -6.94 3.10 14.01
C LEU A 110 -7.17 4.24 13.00
N ASP A 111 -8.19 5.06 13.19
CA ASP A 111 -8.40 6.29 12.42
C ASP A 111 -7.49 7.45 12.88
N ASP A 112 -6.75 7.29 14.00
CA ASP A 112 -5.82 8.32 14.50
C ASP A 112 -4.51 8.30 13.68
N PRO A 113 -4.18 9.37 12.93
CA PRO A 113 -3.03 9.39 12.03
C PRO A 113 -1.67 9.38 12.74
N GLU A 114 -1.63 9.44 14.07
CA GLU A 114 -0.41 9.31 14.87
C GLU A 114 -0.18 7.89 15.43
N LEU A 115 -1.17 7.00 15.34
CA LEU A 115 -1.10 5.64 15.86
C LEU A 115 -0.76 4.66 14.72
N TRP A 116 0.50 4.45 14.44
CA TRP A 116 1.02 3.67 13.32
C TRP A 116 1.01 2.17 13.57
N VAL A 117 -0.18 1.60 13.73
CA VAL A 117 -0.43 0.16 13.88
C VAL A 117 -0.74 -0.44 12.52
N ARG A 118 -0.01 -1.48 12.12
CA ARG A 118 -0.25 -2.21 10.86
C ARG A 118 -1.36 -3.24 11.02
N SER A 119 -1.29 -3.99 12.11
CA SER A 119 -2.27 -5.01 12.47
C SER A 119 -2.25 -5.26 13.97
N TYR A 120 -3.28 -5.91 14.48
CA TYR A 120 -3.31 -6.35 15.86
C TYR A 120 -3.93 -7.74 15.97
N GLN A 121 -3.60 -8.42 17.04
CA GLN A 121 -4.20 -9.69 17.43
C GLN A 121 -4.62 -9.59 18.90
N TYR A 122 -5.67 -10.29 19.28
CA TYR A 122 -6.05 -10.33 20.66
C TYR A 122 -6.39 -11.74 21.14
N THR A 123 -6.19 -12.00 22.43
CA THR A 123 -6.53 -13.24 23.11
C THR A 123 -7.41 -12.94 24.29
N VAL A 124 -8.57 -13.61 24.35
CA VAL A 124 -9.52 -13.49 25.48
C VAL A 124 -9.15 -14.52 26.54
N HIS A 125 -8.87 -14.04 27.74
CA HIS A 125 -8.59 -14.86 28.91
C HIS A 125 -9.82 -14.87 29.83
N GLY A 126 -10.36 -16.06 30.11
CA GLY A 126 -11.50 -16.26 31.03
C GLY A 126 -11.07 -16.55 32.46
N GLY A 127 -12.02 -16.61 33.38
CA GLY A 127 -11.81 -16.96 34.80
C GLY A 127 -11.89 -15.79 35.75
N LEU A 128 -11.29 -15.93 36.93
CA LEU A 128 -11.34 -14.90 38.01
C LEU A 128 -10.64 -13.58 37.63
N ASN A 129 -9.71 -13.62 36.69
CA ASN A 129 -9.00 -12.46 36.15
C ASN A 129 -9.25 -12.34 34.65
N ALA A 130 -10.51 -12.33 34.24
CA ALA A 130 -10.87 -12.20 32.84
C ALA A 130 -10.32 -10.88 32.27
N HIS A 131 -9.60 -10.97 31.16
CA HIS A 131 -9.02 -9.82 30.46
C HIS A 131 -8.76 -10.19 29.00
N ILE A 132 -8.53 -9.18 28.18
CA ILE A 132 -8.10 -9.34 26.79
C ILE A 132 -6.66 -8.83 26.67
N THR A 133 -5.78 -9.66 26.17
CA THR A 133 -4.42 -9.24 25.79
C THR A 133 -4.43 -8.87 24.31
N VAL A 134 -3.92 -7.69 23.97
CA VAL A 134 -3.80 -7.20 22.60
C VAL A 134 -2.33 -7.04 22.27
N THR A 135 -1.90 -7.65 21.17
CA THR A 135 -0.55 -7.53 20.62
C THR A 135 -0.63 -6.77 19.29
N PHE A 136 0.34 -5.91 19.05
CA PHE A 136 0.36 -5.02 17.89
C PHE A 136 1.53 -5.33 16.98
N ASP A 137 1.30 -5.22 15.67
CA ASP A 137 2.34 -5.12 14.65
C ASP A 137 2.47 -3.67 14.21
N TRP A 138 3.68 -3.13 14.25
CA TRP A 138 3.94 -1.71 14.10
C TRP A 138 4.36 -1.38 12.66
N VAL A 139 3.87 -0.28 12.13
CA VAL A 139 4.35 0.27 10.84
C VAL A 139 5.81 0.69 10.97
N TYR A 140 6.15 1.34 12.08
CA TYR A 140 7.51 1.75 12.40
C TYR A 140 7.93 1.11 13.73
N PRO A 141 8.48 -0.12 13.74
CA PRO A 141 8.86 -0.82 14.97
C PRO A 141 9.99 -0.09 15.72
N ASP A 142 10.85 0.60 14.97
CA ASP A 142 11.95 1.39 15.50
C ASP A 142 11.70 2.88 15.21
N ASP A 143 12.21 3.78 16.01
CA ASP A 143 12.21 5.23 15.78
C ASP A 143 10.83 5.94 15.72
N SER A 144 9.72 5.31 16.08
CA SER A 144 8.39 5.96 16.07
C SER A 144 8.33 7.28 16.84
N PRO A 145 8.93 7.41 18.06
CA PRO A 145 8.93 8.69 18.74
C PRO A 145 9.67 9.79 17.99
N ALA A 146 10.82 9.46 17.38
CA ALA A 146 11.60 10.41 16.59
C ALA A 146 10.85 10.84 15.32
N ARG A 147 10.17 9.90 14.65
CA ARG A 147 9.35 10.16 13.46
C ARG A 147 8.14 11.03 13.79
N ARG A 148 7.44 10.74 14.89
CA ARG A 148 6.34 11.62 15.37
C ARG A 148 6.82 13.02 15.67
N ALA A 149 7.95 13.17 16.34
CA ALA A 149 8.54 14.47 16.60
C ALA A 149 8.97 15.21 15.33
N GLN A 150 9.44 14.49 14.31
CA GLN A 150 9.75 15.06 13.01
C GLN A 150 8.48 15.52 12.28
N LEU A 151 7.46 14.65 12.22
CA LEU A 151 6.16 14.98 11.62
C LEU A 151 5.57 16.24 12.26
N ALA A 152 5.56 16.29 13.60
CA ALA A 152 5.06 17.45 14.34
C ALA A 152 5.82 18.74 13.98
N ARG A 153 7.16 18.72 13.95
CA ARG A 153 7.97 19.91 13.59
C ARG A 153 7.73 20.35 12.15
N THR A 154 7.62 19.42 11.21
CA THR A 154 7.35 19.73 9.80
C THR A 154 5.96 20.36 9.65
N ALA A 155 4.96 19.79 10.31
CA ALA A 155 3.60 20.34 10.31
C ALA A 155 3.53 21.74 10.94
N ASP A 156 4.21 21.96 12.07
CA ASP A 156 4.28 23.28 12.72
C ASP A 156 4.91 24.34 11.78
N GLY A 157 5.95 23.94 11.05
CA GLY A 157 6.57 24.82 10.04
C GLY A 157 5.62 25.18 8.91
N LEU A 158 4.82 24.23 8.42
CA LEU A 158 3.80 24.47 7.39
C LEU A 158 2.69 25.37 7.91
N LEU A 159 2.20 25.12 9.11
CA LEU A 159 1.14 25.91 9.73
C LEU A 159 1.57 27.34 10.04
N ALA A 160 2.84 27.54 10.40
CA ALA A 160 3.39 28.88 10.61
C ALA A 160 3.39 29.74 9.32
N ALA A 161 3.48 29.10 8.15
CA ALA A 161 3.42 29.76 6.84
C ALA A 161 1.99 29.86 6.28
N ALA A 162 1.04 29.14 6.88
CA ALA A 162 -0.34 29.06 6.38
C ALA A 162 -1.16 30.33 6.73
N PRO A 163 -2.17 30.67 5.94
CA PRO A 163 -3.12 31.74 6.25
C PRO A 163 -3.87 31.51 7.57
N ALA A 164 -4.38 32.60 8.16
CA ALA A 164 -5.07 32.52 9.44
C ALA A 164 -6.52 32.02 9.35
N GLY A 165 -7.19 32.18 8.19
CA GLY A 165 -8.56 31.72 7.98
C GLY A 165 -8.63 30.20 7.76
N ASP A 166 -9.66 29.56 8.29
CA ASP A 166 -9.78 28.10 8.24
C ASP A 166 -9.88 27.57 6.81
N TYR A 167 -10.66 28.24 5.96
CA TYR A 167 -10.82 27.83 4.56
C TYR A 167 -9.51 28.02 3.77
N GLU A 168 -8.89 29.18 3.89
CA GLU A 168 -7.63 29.51 3.21
C GLU A 168 -6.49 28.63 3.70
N ARG A 169 -6.48 28.28 5.00
CA ARG A 169 -5.52 27.33 5.59
C ARG A 169 -5.73 25.93 5.05
N ALA A 170 -6.97 25.45 5.01
CA ALA A 170 -7.29 24.14 4.45
C ALA A 170 -6.86 24.05 2.99
N LEU A 171 -7.17 25.06 2.18
CA LEU A 171 -6.77 25.11 0.77
C LEU A 171 -5.24 25.14 0.61
N TYR A 172 -4.55 25.95 1.42
CA TYR A 172 -3.07 26.01 1.42
C TYR A 172 -2.43 24.64 1.71
N LEU A 173 -2.93 23.94 2.73
CA LEU A 173 -2.43 22.61 3.09
C LEU A 173 -2.73 21.57 2.02
N TYR A 174 -3.90 21.62 1.40
CA TYR A 174 -4.26 20.79 0.26
C TYR A 174 -3.33 21.02 -0.94
N ASP A 175 -3.12 22.27 -1.34
CA ASP A 175 -2.23 22.63 -2.45
C ASP A 175 -0.78 22.23 -2.15
N TRP A 176 -0.36 22.35 -0.89
CA TRP A 176 0.96 21.89 -0.48
C TRP A 176 1.11 20.38 -0.68
N LEU A 177 0.15 19.57 -0.23
CA LEU A 177 0.17 18.12 -0.44
C LEU A 177 0.21 17.76 -1.92
N LEU A 178 -0.61 18.40 -2.75
CA LEU A 178 -0.63 18.13 -4.20
C LEU A 178 0.69 18.43 -4.89
N THR A 179 1.44 19.42 -4.41
CA THR A 179 2.70 19.86 -5.04
C THR A 179 3.95 19.21 -4.48
N HIS A 180 3.90 18.69 -3.25
CA HIS A 180 5.06 18.14 -2.56
C HIS A 180 5.03 16.62 -2.38
N VAL A 181 3.86 15.98 -2.50
CA VAL A 181 3.72 14.54 -2.33
C VAL A 181 3.57 13.85 -3.67
N ARG A 182 4.44 12.89 -3.96
CA ARG A 182 4.32 12.01 -5.11
C ARG A 182 3.48 10.79 -4.74
N TYR A 183 2.55 10.43 -5.62
CA TYR A 183 1.79 9.20 -5.46
C TYR A 183 2.66 8.00 -5.85
N VAL A 184 3.19 7.29 -4.87
CA VAL A 184 4.08 6.14 -5.07
C VAL A 184 3.70 5.03 -4.11
N ALA A 185 3.31 3.88 -4.64
CA ALA A 185 3.11 2.68 -3.83
C ALA A 185 4.48 2.06 -3.51
N ARG A 186 4.77 1.90 -2.22
CA ARG A 186 5.94 1.19 -1.70
C ARG A 186 5.50 -0.10 -1.03
N GLU A 187 6.41 -1.02 -0.78
CA GLU A 187 6.10 -2.25 -0.06
C GLU A 187 5.73 -2.01 1.41
N THR A 188 6.22 -0.90 1.98
CA THR A 188 6.01 -0.54 3.39
C THR A 188 5.95 0.98 3.56
N TYR A 189 5.16 1.45 4.52
CA TYR A 189 5.18 2.82 5.09
C TYR A 189 4.60 3.94 4.22
N ASP A 190 3.90 3.64 3.15
CA ASP A 190 3.33 4.63 2.25
C ASP A 190 1.92 5.13 2.66
N GLN A 191 1.31 4.50 3.67
CA GLN A 191 -0.04 4.82 4.14
C GLN A 191 -0.06 5.62 5.45
N THR A 192 0.94 6.44 5.69
CA THR A 192 1.01 7.25 6.90
C THR A 192 1.17 8.73 6.60
N ALA A 193 0.68 9.57 7.50
CA ALA A 193 0.90 11.01 7.43
C ALA A 193 2.41 11.35 7.39
N TYR A 194 3.25 10.57 8.07
CA TYR A 194 4.70 10.75 8.05
C TYR A 194 5.30 10.55 6.66
N ALA A 195 4.91 9.48 5.95
CA ALA A 195 5.37 9.21 4.60
C ALA A 195 5.03 10.36 3.65
N ALA A 196 3.81 10.88 3.73
CA ALA A 196 3.38 12.02 2.90
C ALA A 196 4.13 13.31 3.28
N VAL A 197 4.15 13.69 4.56
CA VAL A 197 4.64 15.01 5.00
C VAL A 197 6.16 15.08 5.08
N CYS A 198 6.82 14.00 5.52
CA CYS A 198 8.26 14.00 5.78
C CYS A 198 9.08 13.33 4.68
N GLU A 199 8.53 12.34 4.00
CA GLU A 199 9.24 11.63 2.93
C GLU A 199 8.79 12.06 1.53
N GLY A 200 7.65 12.75 1.41
CA GLY A 200 7.13 13.27 0.14
C GLY A 200 6.62 12.20 -0.82
N GLU A 201 6.35 11.00 -0.34
CA GLU A 201 5.84 9.87 -1.13
C GLU A 201 4.80 9.09 -0.33
N ALA A 202 3.60 8.95 -0.87
CA ALA A 202 2.52 8.22 -0.22
C ALA A 202 1.49 7.70 -1.24
N VAL A 203 0.61 6.81 -0.80
CA VAL A 203 -0.63 6.43 -1.50
C VAL A 203 -1.84 7.16 -0.91
N CYS A 204 -3.04 6.86 -1.40
CA CYS A 204 -4.27 7.55 -1.01
C CYS A 204 -4.47 7.65 0.51
N GLY A 205 -4.27 6.54 1.26
CA GLY A 205 -4.39 6.53 2.72
C GLY A 205 -3.44 7.51 3.38
N GLY A 206 -2.14 7.46 3.06
CA GLY A 206 -1.15 8.35 3.63
C GLY A 206 -1.37 9.83 3.31
N ILE A 207 -1.89 10.14 2.11
CA ILE A 207 -2.25 11.52 1.74
C ILE A 207 -3.48 11.98 2.54
N ALA A 208 -4.48 11.11 2.70
CA ALA A 208 -5.69 11.42 3.48
C ALA A 208 -5.34 11.66 4.96
N ASP A 209 -4.54 10.76 5.56
CA ASP A 209 -4.06 10.88 6.94
C ASP A 209 -3.23 12.14 7.14
N ALA A 210 -2.36 12.47 6.18
CA ALA A 210 -1.57 13.70 6.22
C ALA A 210 -2.46 14.95 6.21
N TYR A 211 -3.50 14.97 5.38
CA TYR A 211 -4.41 16.11 5.32
C TYR A 211 -5.20 16.26 6.61
N VAL A 212 -5.76 15.18 7.15
CA VAL A 212 -6.44 15.19 8.45
C VAL A 212 -5.50 15.66 9.55
N TYR A 213 -4.29 15.08 9.63
CA TYR A 213 -3.28 15.45 10.63
C TYR A 213 -2.94 16.96 10.61
N LEU A 214 -2.71 17.51 9.41
CA LEU A 214 -2.39 18.92 9.23
C LEU A 214 -3.56 19.82 9.59
N LEU A 215 -4.79 19.46 9.21
CA LEU A 215 -6.00 20.21 9.53
C LEU A 215 -6.26 20.25 11.04
N GLU A 216 -6.26 19.09 11.71
CA GLU A 216 -6.50 18.98 13.15
C GLU A 216 -5.44 19.76 13.94
N ARG A 217 -4.18 19.64 13.56
CA ARG A 217 -3.10 20.39 14.16
C ARG A 217 -3.22 21.88 13.93
N GLY A 218 -3.81 22.28 12.80
CA GLY A 218 -4.19 23.67 12.49
C GLY A 218 -5.48 24.16 13.16
N GLY A 219 -6.12 23.32 13.99
CA GLY A 219 -7.36 23.64 14.70
C GLY A 219 -8.63 23.44 13.87
N ILE A 220 -8.57 22.81 12.70
CA ILE A 220 -9.70 22.51 11.84
C ILE A 220 -10.11 21.06 12.04
N PRO A 221 -11.30 20.77 12.62
CA PRO A 221 -11.74 19.38 12.81
C PRO A 221 -11.88 18.65 11.46
N ALA A 222 -11.27 17.48 11.36
CA ALA A 222 -11.28 16.67 10.16
C ALA A 222 -11.28 15.18 10.50
N ARG A 223 -11.71 14.34 9.56
CA ARG A 223 -11.61 12.88 9.67
C ARG A 223 -11.53 12.25 8.30
N VAL A 224 -10.90 11.08 8.22
CA VAL A 224 -10.99 10.22 7.04
C VAL A 224 -12.35 9.53 7.02
N ILE A 225 -12.95 9.42 5.86
CA ILE A 225 -14.16 8.61 5.64
C ILE A 225 -13.78 7.54 4.62
N THR A 226 -13.89 6.29 5.04
CA THR A 226 -13.71 5.13 4.17
C THR A 226 -15.06 4.62 3.67
N GLY A 227 -15.06 4.02 2.50
CA GLY A 227 -16.30 3.53 1.91
C GLY A 227 -16.04 2.62 0.71
N THR A 228 -17.09 2.32 -0.02
CA THR A 228 -17.00 1.61 -1.29
C THR A 228 -17.43 2.53 -2.42
N SER A 229 -16.58 2.66 -3.43
CA SER A 229 -16.97 3.30 -4.68
C SER A 229 -17.48 2.25 -5.67
N ARG A 230 -18.52 2.60 -6.42
CA ARG A 230 -19.02 1.78 -7.53
C ARG A 230 -18.74 2.52 -8.83
N SER A 231 -17.93 1.93 -9.68
CA SER A 231 -17.68 2.47 -11.00
C SER A 231 -18.90 2.26 -11.94
N ALA A 232 -18.94 2.98 -13.05
CA ALA A 232 -20.04 2.91 -14.03
C ALA A 232 -20.24 1.51 -14.65
N ASP A 233 -19.22 0.68 -14.65
CA ASP A 233 -19.24 -0.71 -15.09
C ASP A 233 -19.70 -1.70 -13.99
N GLY A 234 -20.05 -1.19 -12.81
CA GLY A 234 -20.55 -1.98 -11.68
C GLY A 234 -19.48 -2.61 -10.79
N ALA A 235 -18.20 -2.43 -11.11
CA ALA A 235 -17.12 -2.86 -10.22
C ALA A 235 -17.13 -2.04 -8.93
N SER A 236 -16.92 -2.70 -7.78
CA SER A 236 -16.82 -2.05 -6.48
C SER A 236 -15.38 -2.11 -6.00
N ALA A 237 -14.85 -0.98 -5.53
CA ALA A 237 -13.54 -0.87 -4.91
C ALA A 237 -13.68 -0.20 -3.54
N ALA A 238 -12.87 -0.62 -2.56
CA ALA A 238 -12.72 0.12 -1.31
C ALA A 238 -12.00 1.45 -1.57
N VAL A 239 -12.52 2.52 -0.98
CA VAL A 239 -11.97 3.89 -1.11
C VAL A 239 -11.76 4.46 0.28
#